data_9fca9f12aaec2267f4740d097eb02602
#
_entry.id   9fca9f12aaec2267f4740d097eb02602
#
_cell.length_a   1.000
_cell.length_b   1.000
_cell.length_c   1.000
_cell.angle_alpha   90.00
_cell.angle_beta   90.00
_cell.angle_gamma   90.00
#
_symmetry.space_group_name_H-M   'P 1'
#
loop_
_entity.id
_entity.type
_entity.pdbx_description
1 polymer ?
#
loop_
_entity_poly.entity_id
_entity_poly.type
_entity_poly.pdbx_seq_one_letter_code
_entity_poly.pdbx_strand_id
1 'polypeptide(L)'
;MVRKEWKTEPNEQTWTNRKTGLRCHIMRHSSLGHLCGYVGVPRDHPLFGRTYWDLYEVNADIRVHGGITFASSIGKLGEDIWWFGFDCGHADDIMPYSIMTYKETLGAKYRNIRYVRRHVRRLAEQLENRLKWLLLMGPADRKIQVQEDDN
;
A
#
# COMPACT_ATOMS: atom_id res chain seq x y z
N MET A 1 15.71 -24.08 2.99
CA MET A 1 16.61 -22.90 2.92
C MET A 1 15.85 -21.77 2.21
N VAL A 2 15.80 -20.60 2.80
CA VAL A 2 15.16 -19.45 2.19
C VAL A 2 16.03 -18.92 1.04
N ARG A 3 15.41 -18.76 -0.10
CA ARG A 3 16.04 -18.14 -1.27
C ARG A 3 16.33 -16.68 -1.02
N LYS A 4 17.58 -16.24 -1.10
CA LYS A 4 17.98 -14.85 -0.83
C LYS A 4 17.73 -13.94 -2.04
N GLU A 5 16.50 -13.88 -2.49
CA GLU A 5 16.06 -13.10 -3.67
C GLU A 5 16.34 -11.61 -3.53
N TRP A 6 16.27 -11.08 -2.32
CA TRP A 6 16.55 -9.67 -2.03
C TRP A 6 17.94 -9.19 -2.44
N LYS A 7 18.90 -10.12 -2.58
CA LYS A 7 20.27 -9.76 -2.97
C LYS A 7 20.39 -9.35 -4.44
N THR A 8 19.46 -9.79 -5.28
CA THR A 8 19.47 -9.51 -6.73
C THR A 8 18.30 -8.68 -7.19
N GLU A 9 17.31 -8.47 -6.32
CA GLU A 9 16.16 -7.62 -6.62
C GLU A 9 16.51 -6.14 -6.51
N PRO A 10 15.85 -5.26 -7.30
CA PRO A 10 16.02 -3.82 -7.14
C PRO A 10 15.51 -3.36 -5.78
N ASN A 11 16.12 -2.31 -5.23
CA ASN A 11 15.71 -1.70 -3.96
C ASN A 11 14.57 -0.70 -4.14
N GLU A 12 14.30 -0.28 -5.36
CA GLU A 12 13.31 0.75 -5.65
C GLU A 12 12.80 0.59 -7.09
N GLN A 13 11.49 0.75 -7.28
CA GLN A 13 10.86 0.81 -8.60
C GLN A 13 9.72 1.81 -8.57
N THR A 14 9.56 2.57 -9.64
CA THR A 14 8.44 3.50 -9.83
C THR A 14 7.87 3.31 -11.23
N TRP A 15 6.56 3.21 -11.34
CA TRP A 15 5.87 3.08 -12.64
C TRP A 15 4.47 3.65 -12.58
N THR A 16 3.80 3.72 -13.70
CA THR A 16 2.37 4.06 -13.79
C THR A 16 1.57 2.81 -14.10
N ASN A 17 0.54 2.54 -13.31
CA ASN A 17 -0.38 1.44 -13.59
C ASN A 17 -1.20 1.76 -14.84
N ARG A 18 -1.13 0.91 -15.86
CA ARG A 18 -1.76 1.14 -17.16
C ARG A 18 -3.28 1.14 -17.09
N LYS A 19 -3.86 0.32 -16.23
CA LYS A 19 -5.31 0.17 -16.10
C LYS A 19 -5.96 1.36 -15.41
N THR A 20 -5.31 1.89 -14.38
CA THR A 20 -5.87 2.95 -13.53
C THR A 20 -5.26 4.33 -13.79
N GLY A 21 -4.08 4.40 -14.38
CA GLY A 21 -3.31 5.64 -14.53
C GLY A 21 -2.63 6.10 -13.25
N LEU A 22 -2.78 5.38 -12.14
CA LEU A 22 -2.19 5.76 -10.86
C LEU A 22 -0.70 5.44 -10.81
N ARG A 23 0.06 6.27 -10.09
CA ARG A 23 1.48 6.06 -9.85
C ARG A 23 1.69 4.91 -8.86
N CYS A 24 2.69 4.10 -9.12
CA CYS A 24 3.06 2.96 -8.28
C CYS A 24 4.52 3.05 -7.87
N HIS A 25 4.82 2.61 -6.66
CA HIS A 25 6.18 2.68 -6.13
C HIS A 25 6.44 1.49 -5.20
N ILE A 26 7.65 0.95 -5.27
CA ILE A 26 8.16 -0.05 -4.34
C ILE A 26 9.48 0.46 -3.80
N MET A 27 9.69 0.31 -2.50
CA MET A 27 10.93 0.71 -1.84
C MET A 27 11.31 -0.32 -0.78
N ARG A 28 12.61 -0.67 -0.73
CA ARG A 28 13.15 -1.53 0.32
C ARG A 28 13.39 -0.73 1.58
N HIS A 29 12.95 -1.28 2.71
CA HIS A 29 13.25 -0.70 4.02
C HIS A 29 14.76 -0.75 4.29
N SER A 30 15.37 0.40 4.56
CA SER A 30 16.84 0.53 4.64
C SER A 30 17.46 -0.25 5.78
N SER A 31 16.77 -0.37 6.91
CA SER A 31 17.30 -1.02 8.12
C SER A 31 16.92 -2.50 8.22
N LEU A 32 15.75 -2.90 7.75
CA LEU A 32 15.21 -4.24 7.94
C LEU A 32 15.19 -5.07 6.66
N GLY A 33 15.23 -4.44 5.48
CA GLY A 33 15.43 -5.08 4.20
C GLY A 33 14.17 -5.65 3.52
N HIS A 34 13.01 -5.57 4.15
CA HIS A 34 11.75 -5.95 3.51
C HIS A 34 11.27 -4.88 2.53
N LEU A 35 10.43 -5.28 1.59
CA LEU A 35 9.84 -4.37 0.62
C LEU A 35 8.56 -3.73 1.16
N CYS A 36 8.32 -2.49 0.74
CA CYS A 36 7.10 -1.73 0.97
C CYS A 36 6.52 -1.30 -0.38
N GLY A 37 5.20 -1.36 -0.52
CA GLY A 37 4.50 -1.00 -1.75
C GLY A 37 3.58 0.19 -1.57
N TYR A 38 3.47 1.02 -2.61
CA TYR A 38 2.73 2.28 -2.55
C TYR A 38 1.97 2.54 -3.84
N VAL A 39 0.80 3.18 -3.71
CA VAL A 39 0.03 3.73 -4.82
C VAL A 39 -0.21 5.21 -4.56
N GLY A 40 0.09 6.05 -5.53
CA GLY A 40 -0.01 7.50 -5.43
C GLY A 40 -1.19 8.06 -6.21
N VAL A 41 -1.88 9.00 -5.61
CA VAL A 41 -2.99 9.73 -6.21
C VAL A 41 -2.63 11.21 -6.38
N PRO A 42 -3.01 11.84 -7.52
CA PRO A 42 -2.70 13.25 -7.77
C PRO A 42 -3.56 14.19 -6.92
N ARG A 43 -3.23 15.47 -6.90
CA ARG A 43 -3.93 16.50 -6.08
C ARG A 43 -5.42 16.60 -6.36
N ASP A 44 -5.86 16.39 -7.58
CA ASP A 44 -7.25 16.45 -7.98
C ASP A 44 -8.05 15.17 -7.68
N HIS A 45 -7.37 14.13 -7.18
CA HIS A 45 -8.02 12.89 -6.81
C HIS A 45 -8.76 13.05 -5.47
N PRO A 46 -10.00 12.51 -5.31
CA PRO A 46 -10.76 12.63 -4.07
C PRO A 46 -10.08 12.09 -2.82
N LEU A 47 -9.15 11.16 -2.97
CA LEU A 47 -8.42 10.55 -1.87
C LEU A 47 -7.13 11.30 -1.50
N PHE A 48 -6.77 12.34 -2.23
CA PHE A 48 -5.59 13.13 -1.91
C PHE A 48 -5.69 13.76 -0.52
N GLY A 49 -4.66 13.59 0.29
CA GLY A 49 -4.60 14.13 1.65
C GLY A 49 -5.40 13.34 2.69
N ARG A 50 -6.05 12.25 2.30
CA ARG A 50 -6.81 11.41 3.23
C ARG A 50 -5.89 10.50 4.02
N THR A 51 -6.28 10.22 5.28
CA THR A 51 -5.60 9.22 6.10
C THR A 51 -6.01 7.81 5.67
N TYR A 52 -5.26 6.79 6.11
CA TYR A 52 -5.67 5.41 5.88
C TYR A 52 -6.94 5.04 6.67
N TRP A 53 -7.22 5.71 7.79
CA TRP A 53 -8.49 5.59 8.52
C TRP A 53 -9.67 6.06 7.70
N ASP A 54 -9.52 7.20 7.01
CA ASP A 54 -10.56 7.71 6.10
C ASP A 54 -10.94 6.70 5.03
N LEU A 55 -9.98 5.91 4.53
CA LEU A 55 -10.26 4.85 3.57
C LEU A 55 -11.12 3.75 4.19
N TYR A 56 -10.88 3.39 5.44
CA TYR A 56 -11.66 2.36 6.12
C TYR A 56 -13.07 2.85 6.47
N GLU A 57 -13.24 4.11 6.83
CA GLU A 57 -14.54 4.72 7.13
C GLU A 57 -15.45 4.82 5.90
N VAL A 58 -14.90 5.00 4.70
CA VAL A 58 -15.66 5.13 3.45
C VAL A 58 -16.00 3.76 2.85
N ASN A 59 -16.21 2.73 3.64
CA ASN A 59 -16.50 1.36 3.22
C ASN A 59 -15.29 0.68 2.58
N ALA A 60 -14.21 0.59 3.32
CA ALA A 60 -12.98 0.08 2.76
C ALA A 60 -12.74 -1.37 3.12
N ASP A 61 -13.27 -2.25 2.33
CA ASP A 61 -12.76 -3.59 2.23
C ASP A 61 -11.53 -3.63 1.30
N ILE A 62 -10.54 -2.74 1.60
CA ILE A 62 -9.28 -2.72 0.87
C ILE A 62 -8.40 -3.84 1.40
N ARG A 63 -8.12 -4.79 0.52
CA ARG A 63 -7.32 -5.97 0.84
C ARG A 63 -5.96 -5.88 0.18
N VAL A 64 -4.96 -5.70 1.01
CA VAL A 64 -3.55 -5.69 0.64
C VAL A 64 -2.75 -6.34 1.77
N HIS A 65 -1.56 -6.83 1.47
CA HIS A 65 -0.70 -7.51 2.44
C HIS A 65 -0.55 -6.68 3.72
N GLY A 66 -1.00 -7.22 4.85
CA GLY A 66 -0.94 -6.58 6.17
C GLY A 66 -1.84 -5.35 6.36
N GLY A 67 -2.65 -4.99 5.37
CA GLY A 67 -3.46 -3.78 5.38
C GLY A 67 -2.67 -2.52 5.02
N ILE A 68 -3.36 -1.40 4.85
CA ILE A 68 -2.72 -0.11 4.60
C ILE A 68 -2.17 0.44 5.92
N THR A 69 -0.89 0.75 5.95
CA THR A 69 -0.19 1.26 7.13
C THR A 69 0.44 2.64 6.91
N PHE A 70 0.33 3.18 5.69
CA PHE A 70 0.95 4.44 5.32
C PHE A 70 0.00 5.30 4.48
N ALA A 71 -0.09 6.58 4.80
CA ALA A 71 -0.78 7.59 4.00
C ALA A 71 -0.08 8.94 4.20
N SER A 72 0.70 9.36 3.21
CA SER A 72 1.47 10.61 3.25
C SER A 72 2.06 10.95 1.88
N SER A 73 2.59 12.14 1.74
CA SER A 73 3.57 12.44 0.68
C SER A 73 4.88 11.69 0.94
N ILE A 74 5.63 11.42 -0.10
CA ILE A 74 7.00 10.90 -0.02
C ILE A 74 7.92 11.97 -0.60
N GLY A 75 8.70 12.64 0.27
CA GLY A 75 9.42 13.86 -0.08
C GLY A 75 10.26 13.80 -1.35
N LYS A 76 11.02 12.72 -1.55
CA LYS A 76 11.84 12.52 -2.76
C LYS A 76 11.03 12.29 -4.05
N LEU A 77 9.74 11.97 -3.94
CA LEU A 77 8.83 11.76 -5.06
C LEU A 77 7.94 12.97 -5.34
N GLY A 78 8.12 14.07 -4.62
CA GLY A 78 7.36 15.30 -4.74
C GLY A 78 6.11 15.36 -3.87
N GLU A 79 5.60 16.58 -3.66
CA GLU A 79 4.45 16.83 -2.79
C GLU A 79 3.10 16.79 -3.53
N ASP A 80 3.12 16.67 -4.85
CA ASP A 80 1.91 16.67 -5.69
C ASP A 80 1.24 15.31 -5.79
N ILE A 81 1.81 14.30 -5.15
CA ILE A 81 1.28 12.94 -5.11
C ILE A 81 1.12 12.53 -3.65
N TRP A 82 -0.04 12.00 -3.33
CA TRP A 82 -0.34 11.42 -2.03
C TRP A 82 -0.31 9.90 -2.12
N TRP A 83 0.47 9.26 -1.26
CA TRP A 83 0.74 7.84 -1.34
C TRP A 83 0.03 7.06 -0.22
N PHE A 84 -0.66 5.99 -0.62
CA PHE A 84 -1.13 4.95 0.30
C PHE A 84 -0.23 3.75 0.17
N GLY A 85 0.15 3.15 1.29
CA GLY A 85 1.12 2.09 1.27
C GLY A 85 0.91 1.00 2.29
N PHE A 86 1.59 -0.10 2.06
CA PHE A 86 1.67 -1.27 2.92
C PHE A 86 3.12 -1.72 3.02
N ASP A 87 3.43 -2.50 4.04
CA ASP A 87 4.77 -3.06 4.23
C ASP A 87 4.73 -4.58 4.38
N CYS A 88 5.86 -5.22 4.13
CA CYS A 88 6.07 -6.66 4.29
C CYS A 88 6.99 -6.97 5.49
N GLY A 89 6.76 -6.28 6.61
CA GLY A 89 7.50 -6.43 7.87
C GLY A 89 6.63 -6.92 9.02
N HIS A 90 5.63 -7.77 8.76
CA HIS A 90 4.74 -8.34 9.77
C HIS A 90 5.27 -9.67 10.32
N ALA A 91 4.53 -10.29 11.25
CA ALA A 91 4.94 -11.49 11.96
C ALA A 91 5.30 -12.67 11.03
N ASP A 92 4.54 -12.84 9.94
CA ASP A 92 4.76 -13.92 8.97
C ASP A 92 5.75 -13.56 7.86
N ASP A 93 6.36 -12.39 7.93
CA ASP A 93 7.28 -11.89 6.93
C ASP A 93 8.73 -11.98 7.39
N ILE A 94 9.60 -12.37 6.47
CA ILE A 94 11.04 -12.29 6.69
C ILE A 94 11.52 -10.89 6.36
N MET A 95 12.18 -10.27 7.33
CA MET A 95 12.93 -9.02 7.18
C MET A 95 14.42 -9.37 7.01
N PRO A 96 14.96 -9.27 5.78
CA PRO A 96 16.25 -9.89 5.43
C PRO A 96 17.46 -9.45 6.24
N TYR A 97 17.44 -8.24 6.80
CA TYR A 97 18.58 -7.69 7.55
C TYR A 97 18.45 -7.91 9.07
N SER A 98 17.37 -8.54 9.51
CA SER A 98 17.17 -8.94 10.90
C SER A 98 17.65 -10.38 11.16
N ILE A 99 17.62 -10.82 12.41
CA ILE A 99 17.89 -12.20 12.79
C ILE A 99 16.74 -13.08 12.28
N MET A 100 16.97 -13.87 11.23
CA MET A 100 15.93 -14.59 10.51
C MET A 100 15.63 -16.00 11.02
N THR A 101 16.59 -16.64 11.67
CA THR A 101 16.55 -18.08 11.98
C THR A 101 15.27 -18.50 12.71
N TYR A 102 14.83 -17.71 13.66
CA TYR A 102 13.60 -17.97 14.39
C TYR A 102 12.36 -17.92 13.49
N LYS A 103 12.25 -16.87 12.68
CA LYS A 103 11.11 -16.68 11.76
C LYS A 103 11.06 -17.75 10.66
N GLU A 104 12.22 -18.14 10.13
CA GLU A 104 12.32 -19.22 9.14
C GLU A 104 11.77 -20.52 9.73
N THR A 105 12.11 -20.83 10.98
CA THR A 105 11.65 -22.02 11.69
C THR A 105 10.13 -22.04 11.85
N LEU A 106 9.49 -20.87 11.99
CA LEU A 106 8.05 -20.72 12.09
C LEU A 106 7.33 -20.65 10.73
N GLY A 107 8.05 -20.81 9.62
CA GLY A 107 7.45 -20.78 8.28
C GLY A 107 7.18 -19.40 7.72
N ALA A 108 7.80 -18.35 8.27
CA ALA A 108 7.71 -17.01 7.70
C ALA A 108 8.33 -16.97 6.29
N LYS A 109 7.82 -16.08 5.45
CA LYS A 109 8.22 -15.96 4.05
C LYS A 109 8.77 -14.58 3.73
N TYR A 110 9.79 -14.55 2.88
CA TYR A 110 10.20 -13.31 2.24
C TYR A 110 9.22 -12.96 1.11
N ARG A 111 8.71 -11.74 1.15
CA ARG A 111 7.80 -11.23 0.11
C ARG A 111 8.63 -10.56 -0.97
N ASN A 112 8.84 -11.27 -2.07
CA ASN A 112 9.69 -10.81 -3.17
C ASN A 112 9.04 -9.68 -3.99
N ILE A 113 9.81 -9.10 -4.90
CA ILE A 113 9.34 -7.98 -5.73
C ILE A 113 8.10 -8.33 -6.54
N ARG A 114 8.00 -9.56 -7.04
CA ARG A 114 6.84 -10.04 -7.81
C ARG A 114 5.59 -10.08 -6.95
N TYR A 115 5.70 -10.55 -5.73
CA TYR A 115 4.61 -10.57 -4.74
C TYR A 115 4.14 -9.14 -4.45
N VAL A 116 5.07 -8.23 -4.13
CA VAL A 116 4.75 -6.84 -3.79
C VAL A 116 4.14 -6.10 -4.99
N ARG A 117 4.66 -6.29 -6.20
CA ARG A 117 4.06 -5.71 -7.41
C ARG A 117 2.61 -6.14 -7.62
N ARG A 118 2.28 -7.39 -7.35
CA ARG A 118 0.91 -7.92 -7.44
C ARG A 118 -0.02 -7.21 -6.45
N HIS A 119 0.43 -7.01 -5.22
CA HIS A 119 -0.33 -6.28 -4.21
C HIS A 119 -0.47 -4.78 -4.53
N VAL A 120 0.57 -4.16 -5.05
CA VAL A 120 0.50 -2.75 -5.53
C VAL A 120 -0.54 -2.62 -6.65
N ARG A 121 -0.55 -3.52 -7.61
CA ARG A 121 -1.57 -3.53 -8.67
C ARG A 121 -2.99 -3.65 -8.11
N ARG A 122 -3.20 -4.57 -7.17
CA ARG A 122 -4.50 -4.73 -6.49
C ARG A 122 -4.91 -3.48 -5.73
N LEU A 123 -3.95 -2.84 -5.06
CA LEU A 123 -4.21 -1.59 -4.34
C LEU A 123 -4.63 -0.48 -5.30
N ALA A 124 -3.94 -0.32 -6.43
CA ALA A 124 -4.30 0.67 -7.45
C ALA A 124 -5.72 0.46 -7.97
N GLU A 125 -6.09 -0.77 -8.30
CA GLU A 125 -7.43 -1.12 -8.77
C GLU A 125 -8.51 -0.86 -7.72
N GLN A 126 -8.24 -1.17 -6.46
CA GLN A 126 -9.17 -0.92 -5.35
C GLN A 126 -9.37 0.57 -5.10
N LEU A 127 -8.32 1.38 -5.12
CA LEU A 127 -8.41 2.83 -4.96
C LEU A 127 -9.21 3.47 -6.10
N GLU A 128 -9.02 3.02 -7.33
CA GLU A 128 -9.78 3.50 -8.48
C GLU A 128 -11.26 3.11 -8.39
N ASN A 129 -11.58 1.91 -7.96
CA ASN A 129 -12.96 1.49 -7.73
C ASN A 129 -13.64 2.33 -6.65
N ARG A 130 -12.90 2.75 -5.61
CA ARG A 130 -13.41 3.69 -4.60
C ARG A 130 -13.74 5.04 -5.19
N LEU A 131 -12.90 5.54 -6.08
CA LEU A 131 -13.18 6.78 -6.79
C LEU A 131 -14.51 6.70 -7.53
N LYS A 132 -14.75 5.64 -8.27
CA LYS A 132 -16.02 5.40 -8.99
C LYS A 132 -17.21 5.39 -8.04
N TRP A 133 -17.07 4.70 -6.92
CA TRP A 133 -18.11 4.64 -5.89
C TRP A 133 -18.41 6.02 -5.30
N LEU A 134 -17.38 6.78 -4.92
CA LEU A 134 -17.52 8.14 -4.39
C LEU A 134 -18.16 9.11 -5.37
N LEU A 135 -17.94 8.93 -6.68
CA LEU A 135 -18.55 9.73 -7.72
C LEU A 135 -20.03 9.35 -7.97
N LEU A 136 -20.37 8.07 -7.74
CA LEU A 136 -21.73 7.57 -7.88
C LEU A 136 -22.62 7.94 -6.69
N MET A 137 -22.05 8.10 -5.50
CA MET A 137 -22.76 8.55 -4.30
C MET A 137 -22.82 10.07 -4.24
N GLY A 138 -24.02 10.61 -4.04
CA GLY A 138 -24.24 12.04 -3.85
C GLY A 138 -23.58 12.54 -2.54
N PRO A 139 -23.37 13.87 -2.39
CA PRO A 139 -22.74 14.45 -1.20
C PRO A 139 -23.48 14.16 0.12
N ALA A 140 -24.79 13.96 0.07
CA ALA A 140 -25.61 13.62 1.24
C ALA A 140 -25.30 12.21 1.76
N ASP A 141 -25.12 11.25 0.85
CA ASP A 141 -24.85 9.85 1.21
C ASP A 141 -23.45 9.67 1.80
N ARG A 142 -22.52 10.53 1.43
CA ARG A 142 -21.17 10.54 2.00
C ARG A 142 -21.14 11.03 3.46
N LYS A 143 -22.06 11.90 3.84
CA LYS A 143 -22.17 12.44 5.21
C LYS A 143 -22.82 11.46 6.19
N ILE A 144 -23.72 10.62 5.71
CA ILE A 144 -24.46 9.66 6.54
C ILE A 144 -23.52 8.56 7.05
N GLN A 145 -22.56 8.12 6.24
CA GLN A 145 -21.61 7.08 6.66
C GLN A 145 -20.60 7.54 7.71
N VAL A 146 -20.26 8.83 7.75
CA VAL A 146 -19.35 9.39 8.76
C VAL A 146 -20.06 9.55 10.13
N GLN A 147 -21.40 9.58 10.16
CA GLN A 147 -22.18 9.74 11.40
C GLN A 147 -22.57 8.43 12.08
N GLU A 148 -22.53 7.30 11.39
CA GLU A 148 -22.87 6.00 11.98
C GLU A 148 -21.74 5.38 12.81
N ASP A 149 -20.50 5.83 12.62
CA ASP A 149 -19.33 5.33 13.34
C ASP A 149 -18.95 6.14 14.59
N ASP A 150 -19.65 7.25 14.87
CA ASP A 150 -19.43 8.14 16.04
C ASP A 150 -20.33 7.80 17.27
N ASN A 151 -20.92 6.59 17.30
CA ASN A 151 -21.68 6.11 18.45
C ASN A 151 -21.09 4.82 19.04
#